data_eb28023efe5f60abb3d768d9a80ec0b4
#
_entry.id   eb28023efe5f60abb3d768d9a80ec0b4
#
_cell.length_a   1.000
_cell.length_b   1.000
_cell.length_c   1.000
_cell.angle_alpha   90.00
_cell.angle_beta   90.00
_cell.angle_gamma   90.00
#
_symmetry.space_group_name_H-M   'P 1'
#
loop_
_entity.id
_entity.type
_entity.pdbx_description
1 polymer ?
#
loop_
_entity_poly.entity_id
_entity_poly.type
_entity_poly.pdbx_seq_one_letter_code
_entity_poly.pdbx_strand_id
1 'polypeptide(L)'
;MILYIFITTLTIALGCFVKNSRCMQTGQFGNPYVRNYHITNNGNTPKTKQTVQITSYKKNHITRRQGQNALCLFAIFIILFLLSALRLEVGNDYGTYVDTIHEIYVGGYVVTEPLFNAVSKLLCELSGGENYLLVFGFFGFITIWLFLKILYEQTENFAMAFFLFMTLGLYFRTFNTVRYYFALAIALYSYRYVLKKEYVKFVLLIAVTALFHKSVLVVIPLYLIANYTWKKWQIAIMGMGAVGLVIFQDLVMKIALELYPSYKNTIYLENGEGVLGNVLSIGRCVAVLILALLCYKEAVEDNKANQFYFKLNLMSIALYICASFLPLVGRIVYYLMSSHILFIPSILGQIKNEKKKKVLQILVVTAGVLYFLLFLKTATQDGVRVLPYKSWLFYEKEFLNAGEIF
;
A
#
# COMPACT_ATOMS: atom_id res chain seq x y z
N MET A 1 -12.27 2.33 19.75
CA MET A 1 -10.94 2.98 19.81
C MET A 1 -9.90 2.13 20.54
N ILE A 2 -10.16 1.70 21.78
CA ILE A 2 -9.24 0.87 22.61
C ILE A 2 -8.81 -0.40 21.87
N LEU A 3 -9.73 -1.14 21.25
CA LEU A 3 -9.44 -2.34 20.45
C LEU A 3 -8.39 -2.07 19.36
N TYR A 4 -8.53 -0.97 18.62
CA TYR A 4 -7.58 -0.65 17.53
C TYR A 4 -6.19 -0.28 18.06
N ILE A 5 -6.11 0.44 19.18
CA ILE A 5 -4.85 0.73 19.87
C ILE A 5 -4.21 -0.58 20.33
N PHE A 6 -4.97 -1.46 20.97
CA PHE A 6 -4.49 -2.75 21.48
C PHE A 6 -3.96 -3.63 20.32
N ILE A 7 -4.76 -3.83 19.27
CA ILE A 7 -4.36 -4.64 18.10
C ILE A 7 -3.12 -4.05 17.42
N THR A 8 -3.08 -2.72 17.25
CA THR A 8 -1.93 -2.04 16.65
C THR A 8 -0.67 -2.26 17.48
N THR A 9 -0.74 -2.05 18.79
CA THR A 9 0.40 -2.24 19.69
C THR A 9 0.86 -3.69 19.72
N LEU A 10 -0.06 -4.65 19.83
CA LEU A 10 0.24 -6.09 19.83
C LEU A 10 0.92 -6.52 18.53
N THR A 11 0.36 -6.14 17.38
CA THR A 11 0.90 -6.54 16.08
C THR A 11 2.24 -5.85 15.77
N ILE A 12 2.44 -4.59 16.19
CA ILE A 12 3.74 -3.92 16.09
C ILE A 12 4.77 -4.61 16.99
N ALA A 13 4.42 -5.00 18.21
CA ALA A 13 5.31 -5.76 19.09
C ALA A 13 5.74 -7.08 18.44
N LEU A 14 4.81 -7.84 17.85
CA LEU A 14 5.13 -9.04 17.05
C LEU A 14 6.03 -8.71 15.86
N GLY A 15 5.77 -7.59 15.18
CA GLY A 15 6.57 -7.11 14.05
C GLY A 15 8.03 -6.80 14.41
N CYS A 16 8.31 -6.39 15.65
CA CYS A 16 9.68 -6.15 16.12
C CYS A 16 10.52 -7.43 16.20
N PHE A 17 9.91 -8.59 16.31
CA PHE A 17 10.62 -9.88 16.28
C PHE A 17 10.93 -10.35 14.85
N VAL A 18 10.26 -9.82 13.85
CA VAL A 18 10.52 -10.15 12.44
C VAL A 18 11.79 -9.42 11.98
N LYS A 19 12.80 -10.20 11.60
CA LYS A 19 14.07 -9.65 11.10
C LYS A 19 14.23 -10.01 9.62
N ASN A 20 14.28 -9.00 8.76
CA ASN A 20 14.52 -9.20 7.34
C ASN A 20 15.92 -9.76 7.13
N SER A 21 16.01 -10.92 6.48
CA SER A 21 17.27 -11.53 6.07
C SER A 21 17.66 -11.19 4.64
N ARG A 22 16.79 -10.49 3.91
CA ARG A 22 16.98 -10.13 2.50
C ARG A 22 16.73 -8.65 2.32
N CYS A 23 17.83 -7.91 2.31
CA CYS A 23 17.84 -6.58 1.75
C CYS A 23 17.73 -6.70 0.21
N MET A 24 16.75 -6.02 -0.38
CA MET A 24 16.84 -5.66 -1.78
C MET A 24 17.83 -4.49 -1.90
N GLN A 25 19.12 -4.73 -1.59
CA GLN A 25 20.13 -3.73 -1.76
C GLN A 25 20.26 -3.39 -3.25
N THR A 26 20.01 -2.13 -3.52
CA THR A 26 20.72 -1.27 -4.45
C THR A 26 21.37 -1.98 -5.64
N GLY A 27 20.62 -2.08 -6.74
CA GLY A 27 21.22 -2.21 -8.08
C GLY A 27 21.94 -3.51 -8.45
N GLN A 28 22.23 -4.36 -7.49
CA GLN A 28 22.74 -5.71 -7.74
C GLN A 28 21.62 -6.71 -7.44
N PHE A 29 20.72 -6.90 -8.42
CA PHE A 29 20.00 -8.15 -8.53
C PHE A 29 21.00 -9.24 -8.97
N GLY A 30 22.07 -9.38 -8.17
CA GLY A 30 23.00 -10.48 -8.27
C GLY A 30 22.29 -11.76 -7.87
N ASN A 31 22.56 -12.81 -8.61
CA ASN A 31 22.14 -14.16 -8.35
C ASN A 31 22.24 -14.46 -6.82
N PRO A 32 21.18 -14.86 -6.11
CA PRO A 32 21.18 -15.07 -4.67
C PRO A 32 22.11 -16.19 -4.20
N TYR A 33 22.87 -16.80 -5.12
CA TYR A 33 23.75 -17.93 -4.91
C TYR A 33 25.26 -17.57 -4.91
N VAL A 34 25.63 -16.30 -5.08
CA VAL A 34 27.03 -15.90 -4.99
C VAL A 34 27.35 -15.41 -3.60
N ARG A 35 27.81 -16.29 -2.70
CA ARG A 35 28.52 -15.91 -1.48
C ARG A 35 29.97 -15.55 -1.88
N ASN A 36 30.33 -14.29 -1.75
CA ASN A 36 31.73 -13.88 -1.79
C ASN A 36 32.42 -14.37 -0.51
N TYR A 37 33.22 -15.43 -0.63
CA TYR A 37 34.15 -15.81 0.42
C TYR A 37 35.43 -15.00 0.18
N HIS A 38 35.84 -14.21 1.17
CA HIS A 38 37.22 -13.73 1.25
C HIS A 38 38.10 -14.92 1.63
N ILE A 39 38.85 -15.45 0.67
CA ILE A 39 39.91 -16.38 0.96
C ILE A 39 41.14 -15.52 1.29
N THR A 40 41.55 -15.52 2.56
CA THR A 40 42.85 -15.01 2.97
C THR A 40 43.90 -15.98 2.47
N ASN A 41 44.61 -15.62 1.42
CA ASN A 41 45.79 -16.36 0.95
C ASN A 41 47.00 -16.00 1.83
N ASN A 42 47.44 -16.95 2.64
CA ASN A 42 48.81 -17.01 3.09
C ASN A 42 49.62 -17.82 2.03
N GLY A 43 50.54 -17.14 1.36
CA GLY A 43 51.69 -17.74 0.68
C GLY A 43 51.51 -18.14 -0.80
N ASN A 44 52.23 -17.40 -1.65
CA ASN A 44 52.88 -17.76 -2.93
C ASN A 44 52.36 -18.96 -3.72
N THR A 45 51.47 -18.74 -4.69
CA THR A 45 51.41 -19.52 -5.94
C THR A 45 50.60 -18.77 -7.02
N PRO A 46 50.82 -19.04 -8.33
CA PRO A 46 50.38 -18.16 -9.43
C PRO A 46 48.89 -18.34 -9.76
N LYS A 47 48.32 -17.25 -10.26
CA LYS A 47 46.90 -17.03 -10.60
C LYS A 47 46.41 -18.02 -11.66
N THR A 48 45.64 -19.01 -11.26
CA THR A 48 44.76 -19.74 -12.16
C THR A 48 43.31 -19.53 -11.64
N LYS A 49 42.46 -18.92 -12.46
CA LYS A 49 41.02 -18.80 -12.16
C LYS A 49 40.41 -20.19 -12.29
N GLN A 50 40.31 -20.92 -11.19
CA GLN A 50 39.47 -22.11 -11.12
C GLN A 50 38.06 -21.68 -10.73
N THR A 51 37.14 -21.79 -11.68
CA THR A 51 35.69 -21.69 -11.40
C THR A 51 35.25 -23.01 -10.77
N VAL A 52 35.22 -23.08 -9.47
CA VAL A 52 34.65 -24.21 -8.76
C VAL A 52 33.14 -24.13 -8.84
N GLN A 53 32.52 -24.93 -9.69
CA GLN A 53 31.08 -25.17 -9.66
C GLN A 53 30.77 -26.01 -8.42
N ILE A 54 30.33 -25.36 -7.38
CA ILE A 54 29.80 -26.08 -6.21
C ILE A 54 28.33 -26.36 -6.50
N THR A 55 28.01 -27.59 -6.89
CA THR A 55 26.65 -28.12 -6.85
C THR A 55 26.23 -28.24 -5.39
N SER A 56 25.60 -27.20 -4.86
CA SER A 56 25.07 -27.23 -3.51
C SER A 56 23.80 -28.09 -3.49
N TYR A 57 23.89 -29.26 -2.88
CA TYR A 57 22.71 -29.99 -2.45
C TYR A 57 21.86 -29.08 -1.55
N LYS A 58 20.67 -28.74 -2.02
CA LYS A 58 19.71 -27.89 -1.33
C LYS A 58 19.16 -28.66 -0.12
N LYS A 59 19.85 -28.60 1.02
CA LYS A 59 19.29 -29.06 2.29
C LYS A 59 18.20 -28.10 2.68
N ASN A 60 16.95 -28.48 2.52
CA ASN A 60 15.75 -27.70 2.91
C ASN A 60 15.59 -27.64 4.45
N HIS A 61 16.58 -27.14 5.16
CA HIS A 61 16.43 -26.86 6.58
C HIS A 61 16.01 -25.41 6.79
N ILE A 62 14.78 -25.24 7.29
CA ILE A 62 14.29 -23.94 7.78
C ILE A 62 15.19 -23.55 8.95
N THR A 63 15.87 -22.42 8.86
CA THR A 63 16.64 -21.89 9.98
C THR A 63 15.71 -21.47 11.12
N ARG A 64 16.16 -21.55 12.39
CA ARG A 64 15.39 -21.10 13.56
C ARG A 64 14.83 -19.68 13.35
N ARG A 65 15.60 -18.81 12.73
CA ARG A 65 15.19 -17.42 12.42
C ARG A 65 14.08 -17.35 11.38
N GLN A 66 14.14 -18.18 10.33
CA GLN A 66 13.07 -18.26 9.32
C GLN A 66 11.79 -18.79 9.96
N GLY A 67 11.88 -19.77 10.86
CA GLY A 67 10.74 -20.27 11.62
C GLY A 67 10.12 -19.20 12.52
N GLN A 68 10.93 -18.43 13.25
CA GLN A 68 10.45 -17.30 14.06
C GLN A 68 9.76 -16.22 13.21
N ASN A 69 10.37 -15.83 12.09
CA ASN A 69 9.75 -14.86 11.19
C ASN A 69 8.40 -15.37 10.66
N ALA A 70 8.34 -16.63 10.21
CA ALA A 70 7.11 -17.23 9.69
C ALA A 70 6.01 -17.26 10.77
N LEU A 71 6.35 -17.65 12.01
CA LEU A 71 5.40 -17.69 13.12
C LEU A 71 4.87 -16.28 13.46
N CYS A 72 5.74 -15.27 13.56
CA CYS A 72 5.33 -13.90 13.85
C CYS A 72 4.47 -13.32 12.72
N LEU A 73 4.87 -13.52 11.45
CA LEU A 73 4.10 -13.07 10.30
C LEU A 73 2.73 -13.75 10.22
N PHE A 74 2.67 -15.05 10.51
CA PHE A 74 1.41 -15.79 10.56
C PHE A 74 0.50 -15.28 11.67
N ALA A 75 1.04 -15.05 12.88
CA ALA A 75 0.27 -14.49 13.97
C ALA A 75 -0.27 -13.09 13.64
N ILE A 76 0.57 -12.21 13.10
CA ILE A 76 0.13 -10.89 12.62
C ILE A 76 -0.96 -11.04 11.56
N PHE A 77 -0.75 -11.91 10.57
CA PHE A 77 -1.71 -12.16 9.51
C PHE A 77 -3.07 -12.59 10.07
N ILE A 78 -3.11 -13.58 10.95
CA ILE A 78 -4.36 -14.09 11.54
C ILE A 78 -5.09 -13.00 12.32
N ILE A 79 -4.38 -12.22 13.16
CA ILE A 79 -4.99 -11.15 13.95
C ILE A 79 -5.63 -10.10 13.02
N LEU A 80 -4.89 -9.64 12.01
CA LEU A 80 -5.37 -8.63 11.08
C LEU A 80 -6.49 -9.18 10.17
N PHE A 81 -6.34 -10.42 9.72
CA PHE A 81 -7.33 -11.08 8.87
C PHE A 81 -8.66 -11.26 9.60
N LEU A 82 -8.66 -11.79 10.81
CA LEU A 82 -9.88 -11.97 11.59
C LEU A 82 -10.57 -10.64 11.86
N LEU A 83 -9.81 -9.59 12.22
CA LEU A 83 -10.39 -8.26 12.41
C LEU A 83 -11.00 -7.71 11.11
N SER A 84 -10.41 -7.98 9.96
CA SER A 84 -10.93 -7.55 8.66
C SER A 84 -12.11 -8.38 8.19
N ALA A 85 -12.05 -9.72 8.33
CA ALA A 85 -13.06 -10.64 7.82
C ALA A 85 -14.34 -10.61 8.65
N LEU A 86 -14.23 -10.52 9.97
CA LEU A 86 -15.36 -10.61 10.89
C LEU A 86 -16.03 -9.26 11.19
N ARG A 87 -15.67 -8.20 10.48
CA ARG A 87 -16.29 -6.89 10.65
C ARG A 87 -17.74 -6.88 10.15
N LEU A 88 -18.59 -6.17 10.86
CA LEU A 88 -19.99 -5.94 10.51
C LEU A 88 -20.27 -4.44 10.53
N GLU A 89 -20.79 -3.88 9.44
CA GLU A 89 -21.09 -2.44 9.29
C GLU A 89 -19.89 -1.51 9.57
N VAL A 90 -18.67 -1.97 9.36
CA VAL A 90 -17.44 -1.22 9.57
C VAL A 90 -16.82 -0.83 8.23
N GLY A 91 -16.65 0.48 8.04
CA GLY A 91 -16.24 1.11 6.79
C GLY A 91 -17.41 1.82 6.10
N ASN A 92 -17.13 2.99 5.53
CA ASN A 92 -18.15 3.84 4.91
C ASN A 92 -18.88 3.13 3.76
N ASP A 93 -18.17 2.35 2.97
CA ASP A 93 -18.69 1.69 1.79
C ASP A 93 -19.28 0.29 2.10
N TYR A 94 -19.37 -0.12 3.39
CA TYR A 94 -19.79 -1.47 3.75
C TYR A 94 -21.18 -1.80 3.21
N GLY A 95 -22.19 -0.96 3.47
CA GLY A 95 -23.56 -1.15 2.98
C GLY A 95 -23.62 -1.20 1.46
N THR A 96 -22.95 -0.25 0.78
CA THR A 96 -22.87 -0.24 -0.69
C THR A 96 -22.29 -1.52 -1.27
N TYR A 97 -21.32 -2.15 -0.57
CA TYR A 97 -20.79 -3.45 -1.00
C TYR A 97 -21.80 -4.59 -0.77
N VAL A 98 -22.56 -4.56 0.33
CA VAL A 98 -23.62 -5.53 0.60
C VAL A 98 -24.66 -5.48 -0.53
N ASP A 99 -25.17 -4.28 -0.83
CA ASP A 99 -26.14 -4.07 -1.92
C ASP A 99 -25.57 -4.52 -3.28
N THR A 100 -24.31 -4.15 -3.56
CA THR A 100 -23.64 -4.55 -4.80
C THR A 100 -23.51 -6.07 -4.93
N ILE A 101 -23.17 -6.78 -3.85
CA ILE A 101 -23.03 -8.24 -3.84
C ILE A 101 -24.38 -8.91 -4.01
N HIS A 102 -25.43 -8.36 -3.37
CA HIS A 102 -26.81 -8.78 -3.58
C HIS A 102 -27.20 -8.70 -5.06
N GLU A 103 -27.05 -7.53 -5.66
CA GLU A 103 -27.37 -7.32 -7.09
C GLU A 103 -26.56 -8.24 -8.01
N ILE A 104 -25.27 -8.47 -7.72
CA ILE A 104 -24.44 -9.44 -8.46
C ILE A 104 -25.02 -10.85 -8.36
N TYR A 105 -25.47 -11.26 -7.16
CA TYR A 105 -25.97 -12.60 -6.90
C TYR A 105 -27.31 -12.87 -7.62
N VAL A 106 -28.24 -11.92 -7.52
CA VAL A 106 -29.55 -12.02 -8.17
C VAL A 106 -29.54 -11.75 -9.68
N GLY A 107 -28.40 -11.28 -10.22
CA GLY A 107 -28.23 -10.98 -11.65
C GLY A 107 -28.72 -9.59 -12.06
N GLY A 108 -28.84 -8.67 -11.10
CA GLY A 108 -29.15 -7.27 -11.32
C GLY A 108 -28.04 -6.48 -12.01
N TYR A 109 -28.32 -5.21 -12.31
CA TYR A 109 -27.35 -4.35 -12.95
C TYR A 109 -26.38 -3.71 -11.94
N VAL A 110 -25.09 -3.94 -12.12
CA VAL A 110 -24.03 -3.34 -11.30
C VAL A 110 -22.99 -2.60 -12.16
N VAL A 111 -22.50 -1.48 -11.67
CA VAL A 111 -21.49 -0.62 -12.34
C VAL A 111 -20.06 -1.04 -11.97
N THR A 112 -19.90 -2.12 -11.22
CA THR A 112 -18.59 -2.58 -10.76
C THR A 112 -17.86 -3.39 -11.84
N GLU A 113 -16.56 -3.57 -11.66
CA GLU A 113 -15.67 -4.17 -12.65
C GLU A 113 -15.91 -5.70 -12.76
N PRO A 114 -15.74 -6.26 -13.99
CA PRO A 114 -16.25 -7.60 -14.32
C PRO A 114 -15.60 -8.74 -13.50
N LEU A 115 -14.32 -8.64 -13.17
CA LEU A 115 -13.64 -9.71 -12.43
C LEU A 115 -14.02 -9.68 -10.93
N PHE A 116 -14.27 -8.47 -10.38
CA PHE A 116 -14.84 -8.35 -9.05
C PHE A 116 -16.23 -9.01 -8.99
N ASN A 117 -17.08 -8.75 -9.97
CA ASN A 117 -18.43 -9.31 -10.04
C ASN A 117 -18.39 -10.82 -10.18
N ALA A 118 -17.58 -11.35 -11.09
CA ALA A 118 -17.44 -12.79 -11.32
C ALA A 118 -16.95 -13.54 -10.07
N VAL A 119 -15.93 -12.99 -9.37
CA VAL A 119 -15.41 -13.61 -8.15
C VAL A 119 -16.43 -13.54 -7.02
N SER A 120 -17.11 -12.41 -6.84
CA SER A 120 -18.14 -12.26 -5.80
C SER A 120 -19.31 -13.22 -6.03
N LYS A 121 -19.79 -13.35 -7.27
CA LYS A 121 -20.83 -14.32 -7.64
C LYS A 121 -20.39 -15.75 -7.37
N LEU A 122 -19.21 -16.13 -7.82
CA LEU A 122 -18.66 -17.48 -7.59
C LEU A 122 -18.56 -17.81 -6.10
N LEU A 123 -18.13 -16.87 -5.26
CA LEU A 123 -18.03 -17.09 -3.80
C LEU A 123 -19.41 -17.28 -3.16
N CYS A 124 -20.42 -16.52 -3.59
CA CYS A 124 -21.79 -16.70 -3.12
C CYS A 124 -22.38 -18.05 -3.58
N GLU A 125 -22.17 -18.44 -4.83
CA GLU A 125 -22.61 -19.74 -5.36
C GLU A 125 -21.95 -20.91 -4.63
N LEU A 126 -20.64 -20.84 -4.37
CA LEU A 126 -19.90 -21.86 -3.62
C LEU A 126 -20.34 -21.98 -2.16
N SER A 127 -20.84 -20.92 -1.56
CA SER A 127 -21.39 -20.95 -0.18
C SER A 127 -22.87 -21.37 -0.12
N GLY A 128 -23.50 -21.59 -1.25
CA GLY A 128 -24.91 -21.98 -1.32
C GLY A 128 -25.91 -20.84 -1.15
N GLY A 129 -25.45 -19.58 -1.18
CA GLY A 129 -26.27 -18.39 -1.03
C GLY A 129 -25.43 -17.12 -0.88
N GLU A 130 -26.07 -15.98 -0.66
CA GLU A 130 -25.41 -14.73 -0.38
C GLU A 130 -24.54 -14.82 0.88
N ASN A 131 -23.26 -14.54 0.74
CA ASN A 131 -22.32 -14.65 1.84
C ASN A 131 -21.30 -13.48 1.82
N TYR A 132 -21.70 -12.37 2.41
CA TYR A 132 -20.89 -11.16 2.50
C TYR A 132 -19.60 -11.39 3.30
N LEU A 133 -19.67 -12.20 4.37
CA LEU A 133 -18.51 -12.54 5.18
C LEU A 133 -17.43 -13.23 4.34
N LEU A 134 -17.81 -14.17 3.48
CA LEU A 134 -16.89 -14.90 2.61
C LEU A 134 -16.26 -13.95 1.58
N VAL A 135 -17.06 -13.07 0.95
CA VAL A 135 -16.54 -12.11 -0.03
C VAL A 135 -15.57 -11.12 0.62
N PHE A 136 -15.95 -10.48 1.73
CA PHE A 136 -15.06 -9.59 2.47
C PHE A 136 -13.81 -10.30 3.00
N GLY A 137 -13.98 -11.55 3.47
CA GLY A 137 -12.89 -12.40 3.92
C GLY A 137 -11.89 -12.70 2.80
N PHE A 138 -12.38 -13.09 1.63
CA PHE A 138 -11.54 -13.41 0.47
C PHE A 138 -10.67 -12.20 0.04
N PHE A 139 -11.28 -11.04 -0.18
CA PHE A 139 -10.54 -9.85 -0.55
C PHE A 139 -9.63 -9.35 0.57
N GLY A 140 -10.08 -9.42 1.82
CA GLY A 140 -9.28 -9.10 3.01
C GLY A 140 -8.05 -10.00 3.13
N PHE A 141 -8.22 -11.32 2.94
CA PHE A 141 -7.13 -12.29 2.97
C PHE A 141 -6.01 -11.91 1.99
N ILE A 142 -6.36 -11.73 0.72
CA ILE A 142 -5.37 -11.43 -0.32
C ILE A 142 -4.71 -10.05 -0.07
N THR A 143 -5.50 -9.05 0.30
CA THR A 143 -5.00 -7.69 0.54
C THR A 143 -4.00 -7.66 1.68
N ILE A 144 -4.31 -8.27 2.82
CA ILE A 144 -3.43 -8.31 4.00
C ILE A 144 -2.19 -9.15 3.71
N TRP A 145 -2.35 -10.31 3.06
CA TRP A 145 -1.22 -11.14 2.66
C TRP A 145 -0.27 -10.40 1.72
N LEU A 146 -0.79 -9.66 0.74
CA LEU A 146 0.02 -8.85 -0.17
C LEU A 146 0.78 -7.75 0.59
N PHE A 147 0.12 -6.99 1.46
CA PHE A 147 0.80 -5.97 2.25
C PHE A 147 1.92 -6.55 3.11
N LEU A 148 1.66 -7.62 3.86
CA LEU A 148 2.69 -8.27 4.67
C LEU A 148 3.85 -8.80 3.83
N LYS A 149 3.55 -9.38 2.65
CA LYS A 149 4.55 -9.84 1.69
C LYS A 149 5.40 -8.68 1.17
N ILE A 150 4.79 -7.56 0.82
CA ILE A 150 5.49 -6.35 0.36
C ILE A 150 6.43 -5.84 1.46
N LEU A 151 5.91 -5.67 2.66
CA LEU A 151 6.69 -5.17 3.80
C LEU A 151 7.85 -6.11 4.14
N TYR A 152 7.65 -7.41 4.03
CA TYR A 152 8.71 -8.39 4.30
C TYR A 152 9.76 -8.47 3.18
N GLU A 153 9.35 -8.41 1.92
CA GLU A 153 10.24 -8.61 0.78
C GLU A 153 10.88 -7.33 0.24
N GLN A 154 10.22 -6.16 0.40
CA GLN A 154 10.64 -4.91 -0.23
C GLN A 154 11.20 -3.88 0.75
N THR A 155 11.33 -4.20 2.04
CA THR A 155 11.97 -3.32 3.02
C THR A 155 13.14 -3.97 3.72
N GLU A 156 14.09 -3.16 4.18
CA GLU A 156 15.22 -3.60 5.03
C GLU A 156 14.80 -3.73 6.50
N ASN A 157 13.82 -2.92 6.91
CA ASN A 157 13.33 -2.87 8.28
C ASN A 157 11.83 -3.11 8.32
N PHE A 158 11.44 -4.38 8.45
CA PHE A 158 10.04 -4.78 8.54
C PHE A 158 9.33 -4.07 9.69
N ALA A 159 9.93 -4.01 10.87
CA ALA A 159 9.29 -3.41 12.04
C ALA A 159 8.88 -1.95 11.82
N MET A 160 9.77 -1.13 11.25
CA MET A 160 9.49 0.27 10.94
C MET A 160 8.44 0.40 9.82
N ALA A 161 8.55 -0.42 8.77
CA ALA A 161 7.60 -0.41 7.68
C ALA A 161 6.20 -0.86 8.13
N PHE A 162 6.12 -1.88 8.96
CA PHE A 162 4.88 -2.37 9.54
C PHE A 162 4.29 -1.37 10.54
N PHE A 163 5.12 -0.73 11.37
CA PHE A 163 4.71 0.37 12.22
C PHE A 163 4.02 1.48 11.41
N LEU A 164 4.62 1.91 10.30
CA LEU A 164 4.04 2.93 9.44
C LEU A 164 2.77 2.44 8.73
N PHE A 165 2.71 1.18 8.31
CA PHE A 165 1.51 0.58 7.72
C PHE A 165 0.31 0.66 8.67
N MET A 166 0.52 0.40 9.95
CA MET A 166 -0.52 0.49 10.97
C MET A 166 -0.83 1.94 11.34
N THR A 167 0.18 2.74 11.67
CA THR A 167 0.00 4.09 12.23
C THR A 167 -0.43 5.14 11.20
N LEU A 168 -0.05 5.00 9.92
CA LEU A 168 -0.60 5.84 8.85
C LEU A 168 -2.04 5.44 8.45
N GLY A 169 -2.63 4.48 9.15
CA GLY A 169 -4.01 4.05 8.96
C GLY A 169 -4.26 3.24 7.67
N LEU A 170 -3.21 2.83 6.94
CA LEU A 170 -3.36 2.06 5.70
C LEU A 170 -4.15 0.77 5.92
N TYR A 171 -3.85 0.04 6.99
CA TYR A 171 -4.57 -1.18 7.32
C TYR A 171 -6.06 -0.92 7.57
N PHE A 172 -6.39 0.03 8.45
CA PHE A 172 -7.78 0.30 8.82
C PHE A 172 -8.61 0.85 7.66
N ARG A 173 -7.98 1.61 6.77
CA ARG A 173 -8.63 2.11 5.56
C ARG A 173 -8.98 1.00 4.56
N THR A 174 -8.36 -0.19 4.64
CA THR A 174 -8.76 -1.36 3.82
C THR A 174 -10.19 -1.82 4.10
N PHE A 175 -10.76 -1.46 5.27
CA PHE A 175 -12.13 -1.79 5.62
C PHE A 175 -13.14 -0.95 4.84
N ASN A 176 -12.74 0.21 4.36
CA ASN A 176 -13.61 1.13 3.66
C ASN A 176 -13.84 0.67 2.20
N THR A 177 -12.89 0.90 1.33
CA THR A 177 -13.02 0.64 -0.11
C THR A 177 -12.26 -0.63 -0.49
N VAL A 178 -12.89 -1.80 -0.34
CA VAL A 178 -12.28 -3.13 -0.46
C VAL A 178 -11.54 -3.31 -1.79
N ARG A 179 -12.21 -3.03 -2.94
CA ARG A 179 -11.63 -3.18 -4.29
C ARG A 179 -10.44 -2.27 -4.51
N TYR A 180 -10.54 -1.03 -4.03
CA TYR A 180 -9.48 -0.04 -4.18
C TYR A 180 -8.21 -0.45 -3.42
N TYR A 181 -8.33 -0.89 -2.15
CA TYR A 181 -7.17 -1.30 -1.36
C TYR A 181 -6.57 -2.63 -1.80
N PHE A 182 -7.37 -3.51 -2.36
CA PHE A 182 -6.88 -4.69 -3.08
C PHE A 182 -6.00 -4.26 -4.28
N ALA A 183 -6.50 -3.35 -5.12
CA ALA A 183 -5.75 -2.82 -6.26
C ALA A 183 -4.52 -2.02 -5.82
N LEU A 184 -4.61 -1.25 -4.73
CA LEU A 184 -3.49 -0.51 -4.13
C LEU A 184 -2.37 -1.46 -3.67
N ALA A 185 -2.70 -2.57 -3.02
CA ALA A 185 -1.72 -3.56 -2.60
C ALA A 185 -0.98 -4.16 -3.80
N ILE A 186 -1.70 -4.48 -4.89
CA ILE A 186 -1.08 -4.99 -6.12
C ILE A 186 -0.22 -3.91 -6.79
N ALA A 187 -0.69 -2.66 -6.83
CA ALA A 187 0.08 -1.54 -7.36
C ALA A 187 1.40 -1.35 -6.58
N LEU A 188 1.35 -1.41 -5.25
CA LEU A 188 2.54 -1.32 -4.40
C LEU A 188 3.48 -2.53 -4.62
N TYR A 189 2.92 -3.75 -4.76
CA TYR A 189 3.69 -4.94 -5.09
C TYR A 189 4.42 -4.82 -6.43
N SER A 190 3.81 -4.12 -7.40
CA SER A 190 4.32 -3.96 -8.75
C SER A 190 5.58 -3.09 -8.85
N TYR A 191 5.92 -2.29 -7.81
CA TYR A 191 7.16 -1.51 -7.77
C TYR A 191 8.40 -2.33 -8.11
N ARG A 192 8.44 -3.59 -7.69
CA ARG A 192 9.54 -4.51 -8.00
C ARG A 192 9.76 -4.70 -9.52
N TYR A 193 8.69 -4.75 -10.30
CA TYR A 193 8.77 -4.90 -11.75
C TYR A 193 9.22 -3.60 -12.42
N VAL A 194 8.74 -2.46 -11.93
CA VAL A 194 9.14 -1.14 -12.42
C VAL A 194 10.63 -0.91 -12.16
N LEU A 195 11.11 -1.17 -10.95
CA LEU A 195 12.51 -1.03 -10.55
C LEU A 195 13.45 -1.99 -11.28
N LYS A 196 12.96 -3.20 -11.61
CA LYS A 196 13.68 -4.19 -12.43
C LYS A 196 13.60 -3.92 -13.93
N LYS A 197 12.82 -2.90 -14.35
CA LYS A 197 12.53 -2.61 -15.78
C LYS A 197 11.78 -3.74 -16.49
N GLU A 198 11.09 -4.60 -15.76
CA GLU A 198 10.21 -5.65 -16.27
C GLU A 198 8.84 -5.06 -16.64
N TYR A 199 8.81 -4.08 -17.55
CA TYR A 199 7.63 -3.27 -17.82
C TYR A 199 6.45 -4.06 -18.36
N VAL A 200 6.69 -5.13 -19.16
CA VAL A 200 5.62 -5.99 -19.67
C VAL A 200 4.87 -6.67 -18.51
N LYS A 201 5.61 -7.24 -17.56
CA LYS A 201 5.02 -7.88 -16.38
C LYS A 201 4.27 -6.85 -15.53
N PHE A 202 4.82 -5.65 -15.39
CA PHE A 202 4.17 -4.54 -14.69
C PHE A 202 2.82 -4.19 -15.32
N VAL A 203 2.81 -3.91 -16.64
CA VAL A 203 1.60 -3.50 -17.36
C VAL A 203 0.54 -4.60 -17.34
N LEU A 204 0.92 -5.86 -17.59
CA LEU A 204 0.00 -7.01 -17.55
C LEU A 204 -0.61 -7.18 -16.15
N LEU A 205 0.20 -7.08 -15.08
CA LEU A 205 -0.31 -7.17 -13.72
C LEU A 205 -1.33 -6.07 -13.42
N ILE A 206 -1.04 -4.82 -13.80
CA ILE A 206 -1.95 -3.69 -13.59
C ILE A 206 -3.21 -3.83 -14.46
N ALA A 207 -3.08 -4.29 -15.71
CA ALA A 207 -4.24 -4.52 -16.60
C ALA A 207 -5.20 -5.57 -16.02
N VAL A 208 -4.68 -6.68 -15.50
CA VAL A 208 -5.50 -7.68 -14.79
C VAL A 208 -6.13 -7.10 -13.53
N THR A 209 -5.38 -6.29 -12.77
CA THR A 209 -5.90 -5.64 -11.56
C THR A 209 -7.02 -4.65 -11.89
N ALA A 210 -6.96 -4.00 -13.04
CA ALA A 210 -8.00 -3.07 -13.49
C ALA A 210 -9.37 -3.73 -13.69
N LEU A 211 -9.41 -5.04 -13.92
CA LEU A 211 -10.66 -5.82 -13.96
C LEU A 211 -11.33 -5.97 -12.58
N PHE A 212 -10.62 -5.65 -11.49
CA PHE A 212 -11.17 -5.53 -10.14
C PHE A 212 -11.43 -4.07 -9.76
N HIS A 213 -10.58 -3.14 -10.22
CA HIS A 213 -10.74 -1.72 -9.93
C HIS A 213 -9.99 -0.84 -10.95
N LYS A 214 -10.76 -0.28 -11.89
CA LYS A 214 -10.23 0.43 -13.07
C LYS A 214 -9.31 1.61 -12.76
N SER A 215 -9.47 2.30 -11.61
CA SER A 215 -8.64 3.45 -11.28
C SER A 215 -7.14 3.12 -11.15
N VAL A 216 -6.78 1.84 -10.98
CA VAL A 216 -5.38 1.42 -10.89
C VAL A 216 -4.60 1.65 -12.19
N LEU A 217 -5.28 1.76 -13.34
CA LEU A 217 -4.61 2.04 -14.63
C LEU A 217 -3.78 3.32 -14.61
N VAL A 218 -4.15 4.28 -13.78
CA VAL A 218 -3.43 5.56 -13.62
C VAL A 218 -1.98 5.35 -13.13
N VAL A 219 -1.69 4.24 -12.45
CA VAL A 219 -0.33 3.98 -11.96
C VAL A 219 0.65 3.65 -13.08
N ILE A 220 0.16 3.19 -14.26
CA ILE A 220 1.03 2.85 -15.38
C ILE A 220 1.87 4.06 -15.80
N PRO A 221 1.28 5.18 -16.27
CA PRO A 221 2.06 6.35 -16.64
C PRO A 221 2.80 6.95 -15.44
N LEU A 222 2.17 7.02 -14.26
CA LEU A 222 2.79 7.67 -13.09
C LEU A 222 4.06 6.94 -12.61
N TYR A 223 4.04 5.61 -12.55
CA TYR A 223 5.21 4.84 -12.09
C TYR A 223 6.32 4.80 -13.15
N LEU A 224 5.95 4.77 -14.43
CA LEU A 224 6.94 4.88 -15.52
C LEU A 224 7.63 6.24 -15.50
N ILE A 225 6.89 7.34 -15.35
CA ILE A 225 7.43 8.70 -15.21
C ILE A 225 8.35 8.79 -13.98
N ALA A 226 7.94 8.25 -12.84
CA ALA A 226 8.74 8.26 -11.61
C ALA A 226 10.03 7.45 -11.75
N ASN A 227 10.02 6.36 -12.51
CA ASN A 227 11.22 5.51 -12.72
C ASN A 227 12.20 6.09 -13.76
N TYR A 228 11.77 7.05 -14.55
CA TYR A 228 12.61 7.68 -15.56
C TYR A 228 13.53 8.76 -14.95
N THR A 229 14.69 9.01 -15.58
CA THR A 229 15.59 10.10 -15.18
C THR A 229 15.06 11.42 -15.73
N TRP A 230 14.62 12.33 -14.86
CA TRP A 230 14.05 13.61 -15.28
C TRP A 230 15.13 14.57 -15.78
N LYS A 231 15.00 15.03 -17.02
CA LYS A 231 15.82 16.10 -17.60
C LYS A 231 15.15 17.46 -17.28
N LYS A 232 15.94 18.54 -17.27
CA LYS A 232 15.44 19.89 -16.94
C LYS A 232 14.22 20.31 -17.80
N TRP A 233 14.26 20.02 -19.10
CA TRP A 233 13.15 20.33 -20.01
C TRP A 233 11.86 19.53 -19.69
N GLN A 234 11.98 18.29 -19.22
CA GLN A 234 10.84 17.46 -18.81
C GLN A 234 10.20 18.00 -17.54
N ILE A 235 11.01 18.46 -16.59
CA ILE A 235 10.51 19.14 -15.38
C ILE A 235 9.75 20.41 -15.77
N ALA A 236 10.27 21.19 -16.74
CA ALA A 236 9.58 22.37 -17.26
C ALA A 236 8.24 22.01 -17.91
N ILE A 237 8.17 20.95 -18.75
CA ILE A 237 6.90 20.46 -19.32
C ILE A 237 5.93 20.00 -18.24
N MET A 238 6.41 19.26 -17.23
CA MET A 238 5.55 18.85 -16.11
C MET A 238 5.02 20.05 -15.34
N GLY A 239 5.85 21.08 -15.13
CA GLY A 239 5.44 22.36 -14.53
C GLY A 239 4.39 23.09 -15.37
N MET A 240 4.59 23.18 -16.69
CA MET A 240 3.59 23.75 -17.61
C MET A 240 2.28 22.97 -17.62
N GLY A 241 2.37 21.64 -17.58
CA GLY A 241 1.20 20.77 -17.47
C GLY A 241 0.43 20.99 -16.15
N ALA A 242 1.15 21.17 -15.05
CA ALA A 242 0.56 21.47 -13.74
C ALA A 242 -0.17 22.84 -13.77
N VAL A 243 0.45 23.86 -14.34
CA VAL A 243 -0.18 25.19 -14.55
C VAL A 243 -1.39 25.06 -15.48
N GLY A 244 -1.28 24.27 -16.55
CA GLY A 244 -2.40 23.99 -17.46
C GLY A 244 -3.58 23.33 -16.75
N LEU A 245 -3.35 22.39 -15.85
CA LEU A 245 -4.42 21.76 -15.04
C LEU A 245 -5.18 22.80 -14.20
N VAL A 246 -4.49 23.78 -13.63
CA VAL A 246 -5.11 24.85 -12.84
C VAL A 246 -5.90 25.82 -13.74
N ILE A 247 -5.32 26.20 -14.90
CA ILE A 247 -5.98 27.14 -15.82
C ILE A 247 -7.23 26.51 -16.46
N PHE A 248 -7.16 25.24 -16.85
CA PHE A 248 -8.25 24.52 -17.52
C PHE A 248 -9.04 23.61 -16.58
N GLN A 249 -9.10 23.94 -15.28
CA GLN A 249 -9.74 23.11 -14.27
C GLN A 249 -11.19 22.72 -14.61
N ASP A 250 -11.99 23.64 -15.14
CA ASP A 250 -13.40 23.39 -15.50
C ASP A 250 -13.53 22.38 -16.66
N LEU A 251 -12.66 22.49 -17.67
CA LEU A 251 -12.61 21.54 -18.78
C LEU A 251 -12.18 20.15 -18.29
N VAL A 252 -11.14 20.10 -17.44
CA VAL A 252 -10.63 18.85 -16.86
C VAL A 252 -11.69 18.21 -15.97
N MET A 253 -12.41 18.98 -15.16
CA MET A 253 -13.52 18.50 -14.34
C MET A 253 -14.62 17.91 -15.23
N LYS A 254 -15.02 18.59 -16.30
CA LYS A 254 -16.03 18.09 -17.23
C LYS A 254 -15.63 16.74 -17.83
N ILE A 255 -14.39 16.62 -18.29
CA ILE A 255 -13.86 15.36 -18.83
C ILE A 255 -13.84 14.27 -17.75
N ALA A 256 -13.41 14.60 -16.54
CA ALA A 256 -13.39 13.64 -15.42
C ALA A 256 -14.79 13.10 -15.09
N LEU A 257 -15.81 13.95 -15.11
CA LEU A 257 -17.20 13.56 -14.85
C LEU A 257 -17.83 12.77 -16.00
N GLU A 258 -17.36 12.94 -17.23
CA GLU A 258 -17.77 12.09 -18.37
C GLU A 258 -17.14 10.70 -18.28
N LEU A 259 -15.88 10.61 -17.86
CA LEU A 259 -15.18 9.33 -17.65
C LEU A 259 -15.70 8.56 -16.42
N TYR A 260 -16.21 9.28 -15.42
CA TYR A 260 -16.72 8.73 -14.16
C TYR A 260 -18.10 9.34 -13.82
N PRO A 261 -19.17 8.94 -14.55
CA PRO A 261 -20.50 9.50 -14.35
C PRO A 261 -21.08 9.31 -12.94
N SER A 262 -20.63 8.28 -12.23
CA SER A 262 -21.03 7.98 -10.84
C SER A 262 -20.71 9.09 -9.84
N TYR A 263 -19.88 10.08 -10.20
CA TYR A 263 -19.58 11.24 -9.36
C TYR A 263 -20.45 12.46 -9.64
N LYS A 264 -21.25 12.48 -10.70
CA LYS A 264 -22.03 13.65 -11.12
C LYS A 264 -23.02 14.19 -10.09
N ASN A 265 -23.52 13.34 -9.18
CA ASN A 265 -24.54 13.68 -8.18
C ASN A 265 -24.12 13.29 -6.78
N THR A 266 -22.83 13.33 -6.46
CA THR A 266 -22.34 12.93 -5.15
C THR A 266 -21.93 14.13 -4.31
N ILE A 267 -22.03 13.98 -3.00
CA ILE A 267 -21.56 14.91 -1.96
C ILE A 267 -20.09 15.35 -2.17
N TYR A 268 -19.32 14.51 -2.88
CA TYR A 268 -17.90 14.80 -3.21
C TYR A 268 -17.72 15.97 -4.17
N LEU A 269 -18.74 16.33 -4.97
CA LEU A 269 -18.72 17.53 -5.82
C LEU A 269 -19.08 18.79 -5.03
N GLU A 270 -19.94 18.66 -4.01
CA GLU A 270 -20.43 19.81 -3.24
C GLU A 270 -19.45 20.22 -2.14
N ASN A 271 -18.80 19.25 -1.46
CA ASN A 271 -18.00 19.49 -0.27
C ASN A 271 -16.50 19.22 -0.43
N GLY A 272 -16.05 18.63 -1.54
CA GLY A 272 -14.68 18.15 -1.74
C GLY A 272 -14.30 17.03 -0.73
N GLU A 273 -13.13 16.43 -0.87
CA GLU A 273 -12.52 15.69 0.24
C GLU A 273 -12.28 16.69 1.36
N GLY A 274 -12.76 16.42 2.59
CA GLY A 274 -12.74 17.38 3.69
C GLY A 274 -11.37 18.07 3.79
N VAL A 275 -11.37 19.40 3.82
CA VAL A 275 -10.15 20.25 3.82
C VAL A 275 -9.08 19.71 4.79
N LEU A 276 -9.49 19.21 5.95
CA LEU A 276 -8.59 18.63 6.96
C LEU A 276 -7.86 17.37 6.44
N GLY A 277 -8.55 16.49 5.71
CA GLY A 277 -7.95 15.27 5.15
C GLY A 277 -6.87 15.58 4.11
N ASN A 278 -7.12 16.57 3.26
CA ASN A 278 -6.16 17.05 2.26
C ASN A 278 -4.96 17.72 2.92
N VAL A 279 -5.17 18.59 3.91
CA VAL A 279 -4.10 19.26 4.68
C VAL A 279 -3.20 18.25 5.38
N LEU A 280 -3.76 17.24 6.05
CA LEU A 280 -2.98 16.17 6.69
C LEU A 280 -2.18 15.34 5.67
N SER A 281 -2.76 15.07 4.52
CA SER A 281 -2.10 14.32 3.45
C SER A 281 -0.95 15.10 2.81
N ILE A 282 -1.15 16.39 2.52
CA ILE A 282 -0.09 17.31 2.04
C ILE A 282 0.99 17.43 3.11
N GLY A 283 0.63 17.66 4.37
CA GLY A 283 1.57 17.76 5.49
C GLY A 283 2.45 16.52 5.63
N ARG A 284 1.88 15.33 5.43
CA ARG A 284 2.63 14.07 5.39
C ARG A 284 3.62 14.04 4.23
N CYS A 285 3.21 14.42 3.02
CA CYS A 285 4.10 14.46 1.86
C CYS A 285 5.25 15.45 2.06
N VAL A 286 4.98 16.61 2.64
CA VAL A 286 5.99 17.64 2.96
C VAL A 286 6.96 17.13 4.04
N ALA A 287 6.46 16.49 5.09
CA ALA A 287 7.32 15.89 6.12
C ALA A 287 8.26 14.82 5.55
N VAL A 288 7.74 13.96 4.66
CA VAL A 288 8.56 12.95 3.96
C VAL A 288 9.56 13.61 3.00
N LEU A 289 9.18 14.70 2.33
CA LEU A 289 10.09 15.47 1.48
C LEU A 289 11.24 16.07 2.32
N ILE A 290 10.95 16.69 3.46
CA ILE A 290 11.95 17.25 4.37
C ILE A 290 12.92 16.15 4.84
N LEU A 291 12.38 15.00 5.30
CA LEU A 291 13.20 13.86 5.70
C LEU A 291 14.14 13.40 4.57
N ALA A 292 13.61 13.28 3.36
CA ALA A 292 14.40 12.86 2.19
C ALA A 292 15.47 13.87 1.82
N LEU A 293 15.19 15.18 1.89
CA LEU A 293 16.16 16.24 1.62
C LEU A 293 17.26 16.29 2.68
N LEU A 294 16.95 16.14 3.97
CA LEU A 294 17.92 16.08 5.07
C LEU A 294 18.89 14.90 4.94
N CYS A 295 18.47 13.84 4.25
CA CYS A 295 19.26 12.64 4.05
C CYS A 295 19.58 12.36 2.56
N TYR A 296 19.46 13.38 1.69
CA TYR A 296 19.49 13.19 0.24
C TYR A 296 20.77 12.50 -0.24
N LYS A 297 21.94 13.02 0.14
CA LYS A 297 23.25 12.47 -0.24
C LYS A 297 23.51 11.07 0.32
N GLU A 298 22.99 10.79 1.54
CA GLU A 298 23.23 9.51 2.21
C GLU A 298 22.30 8.42 1.71
N ALA A 299 21.04 8.79 1.36
CA ALA A 299 19.98 7.80 1.17
C ALA A 299 19.29 7.84 -0.20
N VAL A 300 19.32 8.97 -0.93
CA VAL A 300 18.56 9.13 -2.17
C VAL A 300 19.45 9.15 -3.40
N GLU A 301 20.57 9.87 -3.37
CA GLU A 301 21.38 10.20 -4.54
C GLU A 301 21.83 8.95 -5.33
N ASP A 302 22.34 7.93 -4.64
CA ASP A 302 22.86 6.71 -5.27
C ASP A 302 21.89 5.51 -5.20
N ASN A 303 20.70 5.66 -4.61
CA ASN A 303 19.75 4.60 -4.45
C ASN A 303 18.55 4.73 -5.41
N LYS A 304 18.53 3.90 -6.47
CA LYS A 304 17.48 3.93 -7.49
C LYS A 304 16.05 3.77 -6.93
N ALA A 305 15.86 2.91 -5.93
CA ALA A 305 14.57 2.72 -5.33
C ALA A 305 14.13 3.97 -4.55
N ASN A 306 15.04 4.58 -3.81
CA ASN A 306 14.75 5.81 -3.08
C ASN A 306 14.55 7.01 -4.01
N GLN A 307 15.25 7.08 -5.14
CA GLN A 307 14.97 8.08 -6.20
C GLN A 307 13.57 7.91 -6.78
N PHE A 308 13.14 6.67 -7.00
CA PHE A 308 11.79 6.38 -7.47
C PHE A 308 10.75 6.83 -6.45
N TYR A 309 10.88 6.45 -5.18
CA TYR A 309 9.96 6.86 -4.12
C TYR A 309 9.95 8.37 -3.89
N PHE A 310 11.13 9.02 -3.97
CA PHE A 310 11.25 10.46 -3.88
C PHE A 310 10.43 11.17 -4.95
N LYS A 311 10.51 10.69 -6.20
CA LYS A 311 9.73 11.25 -7.32
C LYS A 311 8.23 10.97 -7.16
N LEU A 312 7.82 9.80 -6.66
CA LEU A 312 6.42 9.53 -6.31
C LEU A 312 5.91 10.53 -5.28
N ASN A 313 6.70 10.85 -4.26
CA ASN A 313 6.34 11.85 -3.26
C ASN A 313 6.23 13.27 -3.86
N LEU A 314 7.16 13.68 -4.73
CA LEU A 314 7.07 14.96 -5.44
C LEU A 314 5.82 15.05 -6.31
N MET A 315 5.51 13.98 -7.06
CA MET A 315 4.30 13.91 -7.87
C MET A 315 3.03 13.96 -7.01
N SER A 316 3.05 13.37 -5.81
CA SER A 316 1.94 13.45 -4.85
C SER A 316 1.66 14.89 -4.43
N ILE A 317 2.71 15.65 -4.12
CA ILE A 317 2.59 17.07 -3.76
C ILE A 317 2.05 17.88 -4.94
N ALA A 318 2.63 17.67 -6.14
CA ALA A 318 2.20 18.37 -7.35
C ALA A 318 0.72 18.10 -7.67
N LEU A 319 0.26 16.85 -7.59
CA LEU A 319 -1.15 16.49 -7.82
C LEU A 319 -2.08 17.11 -6.78
N TYR A 320 -1.72 17.13 -5.50
CA TYR A 320 -2.53 17.80 -4.48
C TYR A 320 -2.64 19.31 -4.70
N ILE A 321 -1.56 19.96 -5.16
CA ILE A 321 -1.57 21.39 -5.40
C ILE A 321 -2.36 21.72 -6.69
N CYS A 322 -2.11 21.00 -7.78
CA CYS A 322 -2.59 21.36 -9.11
C CYS A 322 -3.93 20.73 -9.49
N ALA A 323 -4.35 19.67 -8.82
CA ALA A 323 -5.54 18.91 -9.14
C ALA A 323 -6.48 18.70 -7.94
N SER A 324 -6.36 19.52 -6.89
CA SER A 324 -7.19 19.46 -5.68
C SER A 324 -8.68 19.67 -5.93
N PHE A 325 -9.03 20.28 -7.05
CA PHE A 325 -10.41 20.47 -7.51
C PHE A 325 -11.07 19.16 -7.99
N LEU A 326 -10.28 18.12 -8.30
CA LEU A 326 -10.82 16.85 -8.78
C LEU A 326 -11.22 15.95 -7.60
N PRO A 327 -12.47 15.43 -7.56
CA PRO A 327 -12.95 14.57 -6.47
C PRO A 327 -12.18 13.24 -6.34
N LEU A 328 -11.47 12.83 -7.41
CA LEU A 328 -10.69 11.60 -7.47
C LEU A 328 -9.21 11.76 -7.13
N VAL A 329 -8.73 12.99 -6.96
CA VAL A 329 -7.29 13.25 -6.80
C VAL A 329 -6.72 12.52 -5.59
N GLY A 330 -7.44 12.49 -4.48
CA GLY A 330 -7.02 11.78 -3.28
C GLY A 330 -6.75 10.29 -3.54
N ARG A 331 -7.60 9.62 -4.34
CA ARG A 331 -7.40 8.20 -4.71
C ARG A 331 -6.17 8.01 -5.60
N ILE A 332 -5.95 8.91 -6.56
CA ILE A 332 -4.77 8.86 -7.42
C ILE A 332 -3.50 9.06 -6.59
N VAL A 333 -3.48 10.10 -5.76
CA VAL A 333 -2.32 10.42 -4.92
C VAL A 333 -2.03 9.31 -3.91
N TYR A 334 -3.06 8.63 -3.42
CA TYR A 334 -2.87 7.54 -2.45
C TYR A 334 -2.08 6.36 -3.03
N TYR A 335 -2.18 6.07 -4.35
CA TYR A 335 -1.30 5.11 -5.02
C TYR A 335 0.17 5.51 -4.93
N LEU A 336 0.47 6.80 -4.95
CA LEU A 336 1.84 7.32 -4.85
C LEU A 336 2.30 7.39 -3.40
N MET A 337 1.46 7.92 -2.49
CA MET A 337 1.77 8.11 -1.08
C MET A 337 1.92 6.79 -0.31
N SER A 338 1.33 5.69 -0.77
CA SER A 338 1.53 4.37 -0.17
C SER A 338 3.00 3.94 -0.18
N SER A 339 3.82 4.51 -1.08
CA SER A 339 5.28 4.33 -1.10
C SER A 339 5.97 4.76 0.20
N HIS A 340 5.38 5.65 1.01
CA HIS A 340 5.98 6.15 2.25
C HIS A 340 6.32 5.04 3.25
N ILE A 341 5.52 3.95 3.27
CA ILE A 341 5.78 2.79 4.15
C ILE A 341 7.05 2.01 3.75
N LEU A 342 7.53 2.18 2.53
CA LEU A 342 8.78 1.61 2.03
C LEU A 342 9.90 2.64 2.04
N PHE A 343 9.61 3.89 1.70
CA PHE A 343 10.57 4.95 1.53
C PHE A 343 11.20 5.40 2.85
N ILE A 344 10.38 5.68 3.87
CA ILE A 344 10.87 6.15 5.18
C ILE A 344 11.81 5.13 5.82
N PRO A 345 11.47 3.82 5.92
CA PRO A 345 12.39 2.82 6.46
C PRO A 345 13.67 2.69 5.65
N SER A 346 13.60 2.84 4.32
CA SER A 346 14.77 2.79 3.45
C SER A 346 15.70 3.98 3.69
N ILE A 347 15.18 5.20 3.82
CA ILE A 347 15.99 6.39 4.18
C ILE A 347 16.70 6.15 5.51
N LEU A 348 15.94 5.76 6.54
CA LEU A 348 16.50 5.54 7.89
C LEU A 348 17.56 4.44 7.92
N GLY A 349 17.42 3.42 7.04
CA GLY A 349 18.39 2.32 6.90
C GLY A 349 19.76 2.77 6.37
N GLN A 350 19.78 3.79 5.49
CA GLN A 350 21.00 4.27 4.83
C GLN A 350 21.81 5.29 5.64
N ILE A 351 21.26 5.82 6.74
CA ILE A 351 21.95 6.82 7.57
C ILE A 351 23.09 6.16 8.34
N LYS A 352 24.32 6.65 8.12
CA LYS A 352 25.54 6.15 8.75
C LYS A 352 25.76 6.70 10.16
N ASN A 353 25.34 7.95 10.41
CA ASN A 353 25.50 8.58 11.72
C ASN A 353 24.41 8.06 12.68
N GLU A 354 24.79 7.23 13.65
CA GLU A 354 23.87 6.57 14.59
C GLU A 354 23.10 7.58 15.47
N LYS A 355 23.69 8.74 15.83
CA LYS A 355 22.98 9.78 16.59
C LYS A 355 21.88 10.41 15.73
N LYS A 356 22.20 10.82 14.49
CA LYS A 356 21.25 11.36 13.52
C LYS A 356 20.13 10.35 13.26
N LYS A 357 20.48 9.08 13.03
CA LYS A 357 19.55 7.98 12.80
C LYS A 357 18.56 7.80 13.94
N LYS A 358 19.04 7.74 15.20
CA LYS A 358 18.18 7.61 16.39
C LYS A 358 17.23 8.79 16.53
N VAL A 359 17.72 10.02 16.35
CA VAL A 359 16.86 11.22 16.43
C VAL A 359 15.76 11.17 15.37
N LEU A 360 16.10 10.86 14.11
CA LEU A 360 15.12 10.78 13.04
C LEU A 360 14.15 9.61 13.23
N GLN A 361 14.59 8.47 13.76
CA GLN A 361 13.71 7.36 14.13
C GLN A 361 12.70 7.76 15.20
N ILE A 362 13.14 8.45 16.25
CA ILE A 362 12.25 8.96 17.31
C ILE A 362 11.23 9.93 16.71
N LEU A 363 11.66 10.87 15.87
CA LEU A 363 10.76 11.83 15.22
C LEU A 363 9.72 11.11 14.34
N VAL A 364 10.12 10.13 13.54
CA VAL A 364 9.21 9.34 12.70
C VAL A 364 8.22 8.54 13.55
N VAL A 365 8.68 7.91 14.62
CA VAL A 365 7.80 7.16 15.53
C VAL A 365 6.81 8.10 16.21
N THR A 366 7.26 9.22 16.75
CA THR A 366 6.38 10.22 17.38
C THR A 366 5.35 10.75 16.39
N ALA A 367 5.78 11.14 15.19
CA ALA A 367 4.87 11.60 14.13
C ALA A 367 3.86 10.52 13.71
N GLY A 368 4.29 9.27 13.59
CA GLY A 368 3.42 8.14 13.29
C GLY A 368 2.36 7.90 14.38
N VAL A 369 2.74 7.94 15.65
CA VAL A 369 1.80 7.83 16.78
C VAL A 369 0.79 8.99 16.78
N LEU A 370 1.26 10.23 16.63
CA LEU A 370 0.37 11.40 16.58
C LEU A 370 -0.60 11.31 15.39
N TYR A 371 -0.11 10.89 14.21
CA TYR A 371 -0.95 10.69 13.04
C TYR A 371 -2.01 9.61 13.29
N PHE A 372 -1.66 8.53 13.97
CA PHE A 372 -2.59 7.46 14.32
C PHE A 372 -3.68 7.93 15.29
N LEU A 373 -3.31 8.71 16.30
CA LEU A 373 -4.29 9.29 17.23
C LEU A 373 -5.26 10.25 16.52
N LEU A 374 -4.75 11.07 15.59
CA LEU A 374 -5.58 11.93 14.75
C LEU A 374 -6.49 11.10 13.84
N PHE A 375 -5.98 10.04 13.23
CA PHE A 375 -6.77 9.11 12.44
C PHE A 375 -7.91 8.49 13.28
N LEU A 376 -7.62 8.00 14.48
CA LEU A 376 -8.64 7.42 15.35
C LEU A 376 -9.72 8.44 15.77
N LYS A 377 -9.35 9.72 15.93
CA LYS A 377 -10.30 10.80 16.21
C LYS A 377 -11.26 11.03 15.05
N THR A 378 -10.80 10.91 13.81
CA THR A 378 -11.61 11.07 12.59
C THR A 378 -12.30 9.79 12.14
N ALA A 379 -11.98 8.65 12.76
CA ALA A 379 -12.42 7.33 12.34
C ALA A 379 -13.92 7.05 12.57
N THR A 380 -14.61 7.91 13.33
CA THR A 380 -16.07 7.88 13.53
C THR A 380 -16.84 8.73 12.52
N GLN A 381 -16.13 9.57 11.73
CA GLN A 381 -16.75 10.47 10.75
C GLN A 381 -17.17 9.69 9.48
N ASP A 382 -18.21 10.19 8.81
CA ASP A 382 -18.81 9.54 7.64
C ASP A 382 -17.84 9.25 6.47
N GLY A 383 -16.74 9.98 6.35
CA GLY A 383 -15.75 9.71 5.31
C GLY A 383 -14.85 8.49 5.56
N VAL A 384 -14.78 7.97 6.79
CA VAL A 384 -13.93 6.83 7.17
C VAL A 384 -14.73 5.72 7.83
N ARG A 385 -15.56 6.03 8.81
CA ARG A 385 -16.52 5.18 9.55
C ARG A 385 -16.01 3.77 9.89
N VAL A 386 -14.76 3.69 10.34
CA VAL A 386 -14.17 2.42 10.82
C VAL A 386 -14.34 2.23 12.33
N LEU A 387 -14.92 3.19 13.03
CA LEU A 387 -15.33 3.12 14.42
C LEU A 387 -16.80 3.55 14.55
N PRO A 388 -17.58 2.94 15.49
CA PRO A 388 -17.20 1.83 16.36
C PRO A 388 -16.99 0.52 15.59
N TYR A 389 -16.11 -0.37 16.09
CA TYR A 389 -15.93 -1.71 15.51
C TYR A 389 -17.07 -2.61 15.98
N LYS A 390 -17.77 -3.19 15.01
CA LYS A 390 -18.77 -4.23 15.21
C LYS A 390 -18.28 -5.53 14.56
N SER A 391 -18.68 -6.69 15.10
CA SER A 391 -18.26 -7.98 14.62
C SER A 391 -19.43 -8.97 14.54
N TRP A 392 -19.43 -9.77 13.50
CA TRP A 392 -20.35 -10.89 13.34
C TRP A 392 -20.34 -11.89 14.52
N LEU A 393 -19.24 -11.97 15.27
CA LEU A 393 -19.11 -12.88 16.42
C LEU A 393 -20.01 -12.52 17.59
N PHE A 394 -20.43 -11.25 17.70
CA PHE A 394 -21.18 -10.73 18.83
C PHE A 394 -22.59 -10.26 18.44
N TYR A 395 -22.98 -10.51 17.18
CA TYR A 395 -24.34 -10.22 16.73
C TYR A 395 -25.23 -11.42 16.98
N GLU A 396 -26.36 -11.22 17.67
CA GLU A 396 -27.33 -12.27 17.92
C GLU A 396 -27.92 -12.81 16.61
N LYS A 397 -28.21 -14.13 16.58
CA LYS A 397 -28.64 -14.88 15.38
C LYS A 397 -29.93 -14.38 14.73
N GLU A 398 -30.68 -13.46 15.30
CA GLU A 398 -31.92 -12.91 14.76
C GLU A 398 -31.73 -12.19 13.41
N PHE A 399 -30.52 -11.73 13.08
CA PHE A 399 -30.20 -11.07 11.80
C PHE A 399 -29.70 -12.00 10.68
N LEU A 400 -29.58 -13.30 10.94
CA LEU A 400 -29.15 -14.26 9.92
C LEU A 400 -30.27 -14.71 8.99
N ASN A 401 -31.53 -14.37 9.27
CA ASN A 401 -32.62 -14.53 8.34
C ASN A 401 -32.64 -13.34 7.38
N ALA A 402 -32.04 -13.54 6.22
CA ALA A 402 -31.79 -12.54 5.16
C ALA A 402 -33.05 -11.89 4.54
N GLY A 403 -34.22 -11.97 5.19
CA GLY A 403 -35.46 -11.34 4.76
C GLY A 403 -35.84 -10.06 5.48
N GLU A 404 -35.11 -9.65 6.54
CA GLU A 404 -35.51 -8.49 7.37
C GLU A 404 -34.42 -7.43 7.56
N ILE A 405 -33.34 -7.46 6.75
CA ILE A 405 -32.26 -6.49 6.87
C ILE A 405 -32.51 -5.21 6.05
N PHE A 406 -33.71 -5.06 5.50
CA PHE A 406 -34.08 -3.82 4.77
C PHE A 406 -35.49 -3.36 5.09
#